data_a217560d47a3ba8332b7050465dd3723
#
_entry.id   a217560d47a3ba8332b7050465dd3723
#
_cell.length_a   1.000
_cell.length_b   1.000
_cell.length_c   1.000
_cell.angle_alpha   90.00
_cell.angle_beta   90.00
_cell.angle_gamma   90.00
#
_symmetry.space_group_name_H-M   'P 1'
#
loop_
_entity.id
_entity.type
_entity.pdbx_description
1 polymer ?
#
loop_
_entity_poly.entity_id
_entity_poly.type
_entity_poly.pdbx_seq_one_letter_code
_entity_poly.pdbx_strand_id
1 'polypeptide(L)'
;MKNLVIVESPAKSATIKKFLGEGFEVKASFGHVVDLPQKEIGVDVANDFKPNYQISPDKTRVVSELKSLAKNADKVWIATDEDREGEAIGRHVANALGLDIKKTARIVFHEITKEAIDAAVKNPRTIDMNLVDAQQARRILDRLVGFELSPVLWKKIKM
;
A
#
# COMPACT_ATOMS: atom_id res chain seq x y z
N MET A 1 -22.76 -0.71 -5.14
CA MET A 1 -21.60 0.20 -5.02
C MET A 1 -20.82 0.16 -6.33
N LYS A 2 -20.68 1.31 -6.96
CA LYS A 2 -20.04 1.37 -8.28
C LYS A 2 -18.51 1.52 -8.20
N ASN A 3 -18.03 2.36 -7.30
CA ASN A 3 -16.61 2.67 -7.21
C ASN A 3 -16.12 2.57 -5.78
N LEU A 4 -15.02 1.84 -5.57
CA LEU A 4 -14.31 1.78 -4.31
C LEU A 4 -12.99 2.51 -4.46
N VAL A 5 -12.73 3.50 -3.61
CA VAL A 5 -11.48 4.26 -3.57
C VAL A 5 -10.76 3.91 -2.29
N ILE A 6 -9.50 3.49 -2.40
CA ILE A 6 -8.68 3.11 -1.25
C ILE A 6 -7.57 4.13 -1.06
N VAL A 7 -7.52 4.71 0.13
CA VAL A 7 -6.51 5.67 0.57
C VAL A 7 -5.75 5.11 1.76
N GLU A 8 -4.66 5.75 2.20
CA GLU A 8 -3.87 5.24 3.32
C GLU A 8 -4.40 5.64 4.69
N SER A 9 -5.12 6.75 4.83
CA SER A 9 -5.55 7.24 6.14
C SER A 9 -7.03 7.59 6.21
N PRO A 10 -7.66 7.44 7.40
CA PRO A 10 -9.07 7.83 7.59
C PRO A 10 -9.34 9.32 7.36
N ALA A 11 -8.39 10.19 7.72
CA ALA A 11 -8.51 11.63 7.52
C ALA A 11 -8.66 11.98 6.03
N LYS A 12 -7.83 11.37 5.18
CA LYS A 12 -7.92 11.52 3.73
C LYS A 12 -9.22 10.96 3.18
N SER A 13 -9.67 9.82 3.69
CA SER A 13 -10.89 9.19 3.19
C SER A 13 -12.12 10.11 3.40
N ALA A 14 -12.22 10.74 4.56
CA ALA A 14 -13.31 11.65 4.86
C ALA A 14 -13.33 12.87 3.92
N THR A 15 -12.15 13.46 3.68
CA THR A 15 -12.02 14.64 2.82
C THR A 15 -12.31 14.31 1.35
N ILE A 16 -11.76 13.21 0.86
CA ILE A 16 -11.93 12.78 -0.54
C ILE A 16 -13.39 12.40 -0.80
N LYS A 17 -14.04 11.73 0.14
CA LYS A 17 -15.45 11.37 0.03
C LYS A 17 -16.33 12.59 -0.22
N LYS A 18 -16.08 13.70 0.46
CA LYS A 18 -16.83 14.94 0.27
C LYS A 18 -16.77 15.44 -1.17
N PHE A 19 -15.61 15.32 -1.81
CA PHE A 19 -15.40 15.82 -3.18
C PHE A 19 -15.92 14.85 -4.24
N LEU A 20 -15.87 13.54 -3.99
CA LEU A 20 -16.32 12.54 -4.96
C LEU A 20 -17.85 12.35 -4.96
N GLY A 21 -18.49 12.53 -3.81
CA GLY A 21 -19.95 12.44 -3.70
C GLY A 21 -20.49 11.03 -3.80
N GLU A 22 -21.72 10.92 -4.28
CA GLU A 22 -22.41 9.62 -4.42
C GLU A 22 -21.76 8.77 -5.51
N GLY A 23 -21.92 7.46 -5.40
CA GLY A 23 -21.34 6.51 -6.35
C GLY A 23 -19.90 6.10 -6.01
N PHE A 24 -19.28 6.73 -5.03
CA PHE A 24 -17.93 6.42 -4.57
C PHE A 24 -17.94 6.06 -3.09
N GLU A 25 -17.39 4.92 -2.76
CA GLU A 25 -17.11 4.54 -1.37
C GLU A 25 -15.61 4.71 -1.15
N VAL A 26 -15.24 5.50 -0.14
CA VAL A 26 -13.81 5.76 0.16
C VAL A 26 -13.46 5.09 1.47
N LYS A 27 -12.44 4.24 1.45
CA LYS A 27 -11.98 3.48 2.61
C LYS A 27 -10.47 3.63 2.79
N ALA A 28 -10.03 3.50 4.03
CA ALA A 28 -8.61 3.60 4.37
C ALA A 28 -8.01 2.20 4.57
N SER A 29 -6.75 2.06 4.18
CA SER A 29 -5.96 0.85 4.46
C SER A 29 -5.25 0.92 5.81
N PHE A 30 -5.19 2.09 6.42
CA PHE A 30 -4.43 2.37 7.64
C PHE A 30 -2.93 2.09 7.47
N GLY A 31 -2.37 2.57 6.37
CA GLY A 31 -0.98 2.37 6.01
C GLY A 31 -0.74 1.05 5.30
N HIS A 32 0.40 0.44 5.55
CA HIS A 32 0.77 -0.85 4.96
C HIS A 32 -0.08 -2.00 5.52
N VAL A 33 -0.65 -2.81 4.64
CA VAL A 33 -1.44 -3.99 5.04
C VAL A 33 -0.59 -5.26 5.06
N VAL A 34 0.56 -5.27 4.38
CA VAL A 34 1.52 -6.37 4.41
C VAL A 34 2.89 -5.86 4.81
N ASP A 35 3.69 -6.73 5.39
CA ASP A 35 5.09 -6.46 5.72
C ASP A 35 5.85 -7.79 5.81
N LEU A 36 7.16 -7.69 5.99
CA LEU A 36 8.01 -8.84 6.28
C LEU A 36 7.69 -9.37 7.69
N PRO A 37 7.90 -10.69 7.96
CA PRO A 37 7.68 -11.25 9.29
C PRO A 37 8.49 -10.51 10.36
N GLN A 38 7.93 -10.32 11.54
CA GLN A 38 8.61 -9.59 12.62
C GLN A 38 9.76 -10.36 13.26
N LYS A 39 9.58 -11.67 13.40
CA LYS A 39 10.53 -12.54 14.14
C LYS A 39 11.55 -13.25 13.26
N GLU A 40 11.42 -13.12 11.95
CA GLU A 40 12.28 -13.76 10.97
C GLU A 40 12.90 -12.71 10.06
N ILE A 41 13.98 -13.04 9.38
CA ILE A 41 14.57 -12.14 8.40
C ILE A 41 13.57 -11.81 7.26
N GLY A 42 12.77 -12.82 6.87
CA GLY A 42 11.70 -12.64 5.88
C GLY A 42 12.17 -12.37 4.47
N VAL A 43 13.47 -12.58 4.20
CA VAL A 43 14.08 -12.39 2.89
C VAL A 43 14.83 -13.67 2.54
N ASP A 44 14.56 -14.22 1.35
CA ASP A 44 15.24 -15.42 0.86
C ASP A 44 16.56 -15.02 0.18
N VAL A 45 17.64 -15.02 0.96
CA VAL A 45 18.97 -14.63 0.50
C VAL A 45 19.46 -15.54 -0.62
N ALA A 46 19.10 -16.82 -0.58
CA ALA A 46 19.51 -17.79 -1.59
C ALA A 46 18.73 -17.68 -2.89
N ASN A 47 17.59 -16.98 -2.89
CA ASN A 47 16.70 -16.84 -4.04
C ASN A 47 16.51 -15.36 -4.39
N ASP A 48 17.61 -14.68 -4.73
CA ASP A 48 17.63 -13.31 -5.25
C ASP A 48 17.04 -12.28 -4.26
N PHE A 49 17.19 -12.52 -2.95
CA PHE A 49 16.68 -11.64 -1.88
C PHE A 49 15.17 -11.44 -1.96
N LYS A 50 14.44 -12.46 -2.40
CA LYS A 50 12.98 -12.39 -2.52
C LYS A 50 12.35 -12.12 -1.16
N PRO A 51 11.55 -11.05 -1.01
CA PRO A 51 10.87 -10.77 0.25
C PRO A 51 9.70 -11.73 0.47
N ASN A 52 9.53 -12.16 1.70
CA ASN A 52 8.40 -13.00 2.10
C ASN A 52 7.35 -12.15 2.79
N TYR A 53 6.58 -11.40 2.00
CA TYR A 53 5.53 -10.54 2.52
C TYR A 53 4.35 -11.35 3.04
N GLN A 54 3.79 -10.91 4.15
CA GLN A 54 2.58 -11.48 4.73
C GLN A 54 1.66 -10.37 5.22
N ILE A 55 0.36 -10.66 5.29
CA ILE A 55 -0.61 -9.72 5.85
C ILE A 55 -0.27 -9.53 7.33
N SER A 56 -0.11 -8.27 7.74
CA SER A 56 0.17 -7.94 9.13
C SER A 56 -1.01 -8.37 10.01
N PRO A 57 -0.78 -9.03 11.17
CA PRO A 57 -1.87 -9.55 11.99
C PRO A 57 -2.92 -8.51 12.39
N ASP A 58 -2.50 -7.27 12.65
CA ASP A 58 -3.37 -6.16 12.99
C ASP A 58 -4.15 -5.60 11.78
N LYS A 59 -3.83 -6.03 10.56
CA LYS A 59 -4.48 -5.59 9.32
C LYS A 59 -5.41 -6.65 8.71
N THR A 60 -5.50 -7.83 9.27
CA THR A 60 -6.33 -8.91 8.74
C THR A 60 -7.78 -8.49 8.58
N ARG A 61 -8.33 -7.80 9.57
CA ARG A 61 -9.71 -7.30 9.52
C ARG A 61 -9.90 -6.25 8.43
N VAL A 62 -8.97 -5.30 8.30
CA VAL A 62 -9.01 -4.27 7.27
C VAL A 62 -8.98 -4.89 5.87
N VAL A 63 -8.08 -5.83 5.65
CA VAL A 63 -7.95 -6.53 4.36
C VAL A 63 -9.23 -7.30 4.03
N SER A 64 -9.81 -8.01 5.01
CA SER A 64 -11.05 -8.75 4.83
C SER A 64 -12.21 -7.84 4.43
N GLU A 65 -12.35 -6.71 5.11
CA GLU A 65 -13.37 -5.71 4.79
C GLU A 65 -13.19 -5.14 3.39
N LEU A 66 -11.97 -4.70 3.06
CA LEU A 66 -11.66 -4.15 1.73
C LEU A 66 -11.90 -5.17 0.63
N LYS A 67 -11.55 -6.43 0.87
CA LYS A 67 -11.76 -7.52 -0.09
C LYS A 67 -13.24 -7.74 -0.38
N SER A 68 -14.06 -7.72 0.66
CA SER A 68 -15.52 -7.83 0.52
C SER A 68 -16.09 -6.66 -0.29
N LEU A 69 -15.67 -5.44 0.01
CA LEU A 69 -16.11 -4.26 -0.72
C LEU A 69 -15.65 -4.27 -2.17
N ALA A 70 -14.42 -4.71 -2.43
CA ALA A 70 -13.87 -4.80 -3.78
C ALA A 70 -14.64 -5.79 -4.66
N LYS A 71 -15.12 -6.90 -4.09
CA LYS A 71 -15.94 -7.86 -4.82
C LYS A 71 -17.26 -7.27 -5.30
N ASN A 72 -17.83 -6.35 -4.54
CA ASN A 72 -19.12 -5.72 -4.84
C ASN A 72 -18.98 -4.41 -5.62
N ALA A 73 -17.76 -3.96 -5.87
CA ALA A 73 -17.50 -2.75 -6.62
C ALA A 73 -17.32 -3.04 -8.11
N ASP A 74 -17.82 -2.17 -8.95
CA ASP A 74 -17.59 -2.26 -10.39
C ASP A 74 -16.16 -1.85 -10.75
N LYS A 75 -15.59 -0.93 -10.00
CA LYS A 75 -14.22 -0.44 -10.22
C LYS A 75 -13.55 -0.11 -8.90
N VAL A 76 -12.27 -0.43 -8.80
CA VAL A 76 -11.43 -0.13 -7.63
C VAL A 76 -10.36 0.88 -8.03
N TRP A 77 -10.22 1.91 -7.22
CA TRP A 77 -9.26 2.99 -7.42
C TRP A 77 -8.29 3.01 -6.24
N ILE A 78 -7.01 3.15 -6.54
CA ILE A 78 -5.96 3.32 -5.53
C ILE A 78 -5.54 4.80 -5.52
N ALA A 79 -5.74 5.46 -4.40
CA ALA A 79 -5.50 6.89 -4.22
C ALA A 79 -4.53 7.19 -3.07
N THR A 80 -3.52 6.35 -2.93
CA THR A 80 -2.44 6.55 -1.97
C THR A 80 -1.46 7.63 -2.46
N ASP A 81 -0.58 8.12 -1.57
CA ASP A 81 0.36 9.21 -1.90
C ASP A 81 1.25 8.89 -3.10
N GLU A 82 1.70 9.94 -3.80
CA GLU A 82 2.58 9.84 -4.96
C GLU A 82 4.05 9.78 -4.54
N ASP A 83 4.41 8.87 -3.69
CA ASP A 83 5.80 8.59 -3.35
C ASP A 83 6.01 7.07 -3.36
N ARG A 84 7.24 6.62 -3.15
CA ARG A 84 7.55 5.18 -3.16
C ARG A 84 6.78 4.41 -2.08
N GLU A 85 6.53 5.02 -0.92
CA GLU A 85 5.73 4.40 0.14
C GLU A 85 4.28 4.27 -0.28
N GLY A 86 3.68 5.32 -0.81
CA GLY A 86 2.30 5.30 -1.30
C GLY A 86 2.09 4.32 -2.45
N GLU A 87 3.03 4.25 -3.39
CA GLU A 87 2.99 3.27 -4.47
C GLU A 87 3.08 1.84 -3.94
N ALA A 88 3.98 1.59 -2.98
CA ALA A 88 4.12 0.27 -2.36
C ALA A 88 2.85 -0.13 -1.60
N ILE A 89 2.26 0.79 -0.83
CA ILE A 89 0.98 0.55 -0.14
C ILE A 89 -0.08 0.15 -1.16
N GLY A 90 -0.20 0.90 -2.25
CA GLY A 90 -1.18 0.62 -3.31
C GLY A 90 -0.97 -0.75 -3.95
N ARG A 91 0.27 -1.11 -4.27
CA ARG A 91 0.62 -2.41 -4.85
C ARG A 91 0.28 -3.56 -3.89
N HIS A 92 0.64 -3.40 -2.61
CA HIS A 92 0.38 -4.43 -1.60
C HIS A 92 -1.11 -4.61 -1.34
N VAL A 93 -1.87 -3.51 -1.33
CA VAL A 93 -3.34 -3.58 -1.22
C VAL A 93 -3.91 -4.31 -2.43
N ALA A 94 -3.51 -3.96 -3.64
CA ALA A 94 -3.98 -4.61 -4.86
C ALA A 94 -3.71 -6.12 -4.81
N ASN A 95 -2.52 -6.54 -4.39
CA ASN A 95 -2.16 -7.94 -4.23
C ASN A 95 -3.01 -8.65 -3.16
N ALA A 96 -3.16 -8.02 -1.99
CA ALA A 96 -3.91 -8.61 -0.90
C ALA A 96 -5.39 -8.82 -1.25
N LEU A 97 -5.95 -7.93 -2.09
CA LEU A 97 -7.33 -8.03 -2.56
C LEU A 97 -7.48 -8.90 -3.81
N GLY A 98 -6.38 -9.39 -4.38
CA GLY A 98 -6.41 -10.19 -5.60
C GLY A 98 -6.73 -9.40 -6.86
N LEU A 99 -6.43 -8.10 -6.88
CA LEU A 99 -6.69 -7.23 -8.03
C LEU A 99 -5.57 -7.33 -9.07
N ASP A 100 -5.94 -7.22 -10.34
CA ASP A 100 -4.97 -7.10 -11.43
C ASP A 100 -4.45 -5.67 -11.47
N ILE A 101 -3.16 -5.47 -11.21
CA ILE A 101 -2.55 -4.13 -11.19
C ILE A 101 -2.64 -3.39 -12.51
N LYS A 102 -2.69 -4.12 -13.62
CA LYS A 102 -2.83 -3.51 -14.95
C LYS A 102 -4.22 -2.93 -15.18
N LYS A 103 -5.22 -3.46 -14.45
CA LYS A 103 -6.62 -3.02 -14.54
C LYS A 103 -7.03 -2.16 -13.37
N THR A 104 -6.22 -2.06 -12.32
CA THR A 104 -6.51 -1.24 -11.16
C THR A 104 -6.21 0.22 -11.48
N ALA A 105 -7.18 1.08 -11.30
CA ALA A 105 -7.00 2.50 -11.55
C ALA A 105 -6.17 3.13 -10.41
N ARG A 106 -5.07 3.77 -10.77
CA ARG A 106 -4.23 4.52 -9.85
C ARG A 106 -4.47 5.99 -10.09
N ILE A 107 -4.87 6.73 -9.06
CA ILE A 107 -5.07 8.18 -9.15
C ILE A 107 -4.13 8.87 -8.18
N VAL A 108 -3.61 10.01 -8.61
CA VAL A 108 -2.69 10.83 -7.84
C VAL A 108 -3.15 12.27 -7.94
N PHE A 109 -3.14 12.96 -6.82
CA PHE A 109 -3.43 14.39 -6.77
C PHE A 109 -2.49 15.04 -5.76
N HIS A 110 -1.94 16.20 -6.15
CA HIS A 110 -0.94 16.91 -5.33
C HIS A 110 -1.58 17.78 -4.25
N GLU A 111 -2.87 18.06 -4.38
CA GLU A 111 -3.65 18.80 -3.40
C GLU A 111 -5.05 18.20 -3.28
N ILE A 112 -5.67 18.34 -2.13
CA ILE A 112 -7.02 17.80 -1.88
C ILE A 112 -8.03 18.93 -2.14
N THR A 113 -8.27 19.18 -3.42
CA THR A 113 -9.29 20.11 -3.90
C THR A 113 -10.22 19.37 -4.86
N LYS A 114 -11.43 19.91 -5.06
CA LYS A 114 -12.37 19.28 -5.98
C LYS A 114 -11.82 19.20 -7.40
N GLU A 115 -11.16 20.25 -7.84
CA GLU A 115 -10.57 20.34 -9.20
C GLU A 115 -9.46 19.30 -9.38
N ALA A 116 -8.57 19.16 -8.41
CA ALA A 116 -7.47 18.19 -8.46
C ALA A 116 -7.99 16.74 -8.46
N ILE A 117 -8.99 16.46 -7.63
CA ILE A 117 -9.60 15.13 -7.53
C ILE A 117 -10.36 14.79 -8.82
N ASP A 118 -11.16 15.71 -9.35
CA ASP A 118 -11.87 15.50 -10.62
C ASP A 118 -10.91 15.26 -11.77
N ALA A 119 -9.81 16.02 -11.84
CA ALA A 119 -8.79 15.84 -12.87
C ALA A 119 -8.12 14.46 -12.75
N ALA A 120 -7.80 14.03 -11.53
CA ALA A 120 -7.18 12.72 -11.29
C ALA A 120 -8.09 11.57 -11.70
N VAL A 121 -9.38 11.66 -11.40
CA VAL A 121 -10.37 10.64 -11.78
C VAL A 121 -10.52 10.54 -13.30
N LYS A 122 -10.40 11.66 -14.01
CA LYS A 122 -10.46 11.68 -15.47
C LYS A 122 -9.20 11.13 -16.13
N ASN A 123 -8.07 11.14 -15.45
CA ASN A 123 -6.77 10.74 -15.97
C ASN A 123 -6.09 9.69 -15.09
N PRO A 124 -6.71 8.50 -14.89
CA PRO A 124 -6.10 7.46 -14.08
C PRO A 124 -4.89 6.86 -14.79
N ARG A 125 -3.96 6.34 -14.01
CA ARG A 125 -2.81 5.57 -14.51
C ARG A 125 -2.76 4.20 -13.85
N THR A 126 -1.70 3.46 -14.09
CA THR A 126 -1.41 2.20 -13.39
C THR A 126 -0.39 2.46 -12.28
N ILE A 127 -0.22 1.49 -11.38
CA ILE A 127 0.78 1.57 -10.31
C ILE A 127 2.18 1.64 -10.94
N ASP A 128 3.00 2.58 -10.45
CA ASP A 128 4.39 2.74 -10.89
C ASP A 128 5.27 1.69 -10.21
N MET A 129 5.57 0.62 -10.92
CA MET A 129 6.36 -0.48 -10.38
C MET A 129 7.82 -0.09 -10.10
N ASN A 130 8.36 0.94 -10.75
CA ASN A 130 9.70 1.43 -10.43
C ASN A 130 9.77 1.99 -9.01
N LEU A 131 8.75 2.73 -8.58
CA LEU A 131 8.65 3.23 -7.21
C LEU A 131 8.41 2.10 -6.22
N VAL A 132 7.59 1.11 -6.57
CA VAL A 132 7.35 -0.07 -5.73
C VAL A 132 8.66 -0.84 -5.53
N ASP A 133 9.41 -1.08 -6.60
CA ASP A 133 10.68 -1.81 -6.54
C ASP A 133 11.72 -1.05 -5.71
N ALA A 134 11.75 0.28 -5.82
CA ALA A 134 12.65 1.11 -5.01
C ALA A 134 12.32 1.00 -3.51
N GLN A 135 11.05 1.03 -3.15
CA GLN A 135 10.63 0.85 -1.75
C GLN A 135 10.95 -0.55 -1.26
N GLN A 136 10.69 -1.58 -2.07
CA GLN A 136 11.00 -2.97 -1.73
C GLN A 136 12.49 -3.17 -1.49
N ALA A 137 13.34 -2.64 -2.38
CA ALA A 137 14.79 -2.72 -2.22
C ALA A 137 15.24 -2.07 -0.91
N ARG A 138 14.72 -0.89 -0.59
CA ARG A 138 14.99 -0.20 0.66
C ARG A 138 14.55 -1.02 1.87
N ARG A 139 13.34 -1.59 1.81
CA ARG A 139 12.79 -2.39 2.91
C ARG A 139 13.61 -3.66 3.16
N ILE A 140 14.05 -4.33 2.08
CA ILE A 140 14.92 -5.50 2.15
C ILE A 140 16.26 -5.13 2.79
N LEU A 141 16.88 -4.06 2.33
CA LEU A 141 18.15 -3.57 2.88
C LEU A 141 18.05 -3.27 4.38
N ASP A 142 17.02 -2.53 4.78
CA ASP A 142 16.79 -2.19 6.19
C ASP A 142 16.62 -3.45 7.05
N ARG A 143 15.93 -4.47 6.52
CA ARG A 143 15.71 -5.74 7.21
C ARG A 143 17.04 -6.51 7.37
N LEU A 144 17.83 -6.60 6.34
CA LEU A 144 19.13 -7.29 6.37
C LEU A 144 20.09 -6.61 7.35
N VAL A 145 20.17 -5.29 7.29
CA VAL A 145 20.99 -4.50 8.22
C VAL A 145 20.51 -4.71 9.66
N GLY A 146 19.22 -4.63 9.91
CA GLY A 146 18.65 -4.81 11.24
C GLY A 146 18.94 -6.18 11.84
N PHE A 147 18.83 -7.25 11.05
CA PHE A 147 19.05 -8.62 11.53
C PHE A 147 20.51 -9.02 11.63
N GLU A 148 21.36 -8.49 10.76
CA GLU A 148 22.79 -8.89 10.71
C GLU A 148 23.70 -7.99 11.53
N LEU A 149 23.47 -6.68 11.53
CA LEU A 149 24.32 -5.71 12.23
C LEU A 149 23.86 -5.40 13.65
N SER A 150 22.57 -5.38 13.90
CA SER A 150 22.02 -4.99 15.21
C SER A 150 22.53 -5.89 16.36
N PRO A 151 22.57 -7.23 16.22
CA PRO A 151 23.16 -8.11 17.27
C PRO A 151 24.64 -7.83 17.51
N VAL A 152 25.41 -7.53 16.47
CA VAL A 152 26.84 -7.21 16.58
C VAL A 152 27.04 -5.90 17.32
N LEU A 153 26.28 -4.87 17.01
CA LEU A 153 26.33 -3.58 17.70
C LEU A 153 25.96 -3.71 19.17
N TRP A 154 24.91 -4.47 19.50
CA TRP A 154 24.51 -4.73 20.88
C TRP A 154 25.60 -5.45 21.69
N LYS A 155 26.25 -6.42 21.08
CA LYS A 155 27.41 -7.09 21.70
C LYS A 155 28.52 -6.12 22.03
N LYS A 156 28.84 -5.21 21.13
CA LYS A 156 29.92 -4.23 21.32
C LYS A 156 29.58 -3.15 22.36
N ILE A 157 28.32 -2.74 22.42
CA ILE A 157 27.87 -1.71 23.37
C ILE A 157 27.81 -2.24 24.80
N LYS A 158 27.51 -3.53 25.00
CA LYS A 158 27.43 -4.16 26.31
C LYS A 158 28.82 -4.53 26.91
N MET A 159 29.83 -4.41 26.14
CA MET A 159 31.20 -4.56 26.64
C MET A 159 31.82 -3.24 27.04
#